data_76fe977328de145a58d264601a8fc89f
#
_entry.id   76fe977328de145a58d264601a8fc89f
#
_cell.length_a   1.000
_cell.length_b   1.000
_cell.length_c   1.000
_cell.angle_alpha   90.00
_cell.angle_beta   90.00
_cell.angle_gamma   90.00
#
_symmetry.space_group_name_H-M   'P 1'
#
loop_
_entity.id
_entity.type
_entity.pdbx_description
1 polymer ?
#
loop_
_entity_poly.entity_id
_entity_poly.type
_entity_poly.pdbx_seq_one_letter_code
_entity_poly.pdbx_strand_id
1 'polypeptide(L)'
;VLFDRGFYIGDLISYLSSINMKYLIFVPENKAMKRYIKQTNYLRSFNHLIGYNKYKSRWIAKTKIVIIRDKYFNEKEKRWKKFYWCFATNLQSGFSIVRKYKQRWQIETDFRVQDEARIKSKSNVPIVRYFYFLMSLVLMGSWEVNRIKNPDVPFKRYLKNIEQKFSTEIT
;
A
#
# COMPACT_ATOMS: atom_id res chain seq x y z
N VAL A 1 -6.08 10.03 4.92
CA VAL A 1 -4.75 9.39 4.91
C VAL A 1 -4.87 7.88 4.96
N LEU A 2 -3.92 7.17 4.34
CA LEU A 2 -3.86 5.71 4.30
C LEU A 2 -2.61 5.24 5.05
N PHE A 3 -2.80 4.35 6.03
CA PHE A 3 -1.70 3.85 6.86
C PHE A 3 -1.59 2.33 6.82
N ASP A 4 -0.38 1.84 6.95
CA ASP A 4 -0.11 0.43 7.13
C ASP A 4 -0.41 -0.03 8.57
N ARG A 5 -0.43 -1.35 8.77
CA ARG A 5 -0.71 -2.01 10.06
C ARG A 5 0.19 -1.57 11.22
N GLY A 6 1.41 -1.13 10.94
CA GLY A 6 2.32 -0.59 11.96
C GLY A 6 1.80 0.68 12.65
N PHE A 7 0.88 1.38 12.01
CA PHE A 7 0.26 2.61 12.52
C PHE A 7 -1.05 2.36 13.27
N TYR A 8 -1.43 1.11 13.52
CA TYR A 8 -2.63 0.78 14.30
C TYR A 8 -2.36 0.94 15.80
N ILE A 9 -2.27 2.17 16.26
CA ILE A 9 -2.01 2.56 17.65
C ILE A 9 -3.03 3.59 18.13
N GLY A 10 -3.41 3.49 19.41
CA GLY A 10 -4.46 4.34 20.02
C GLY A 10 -4.14 5.83 19.93
N ASP A 11 -2.89 6.21 20.22
CA ASP A 11 -2.45 7.62 20.24
C ASP A 11 -2.62 8.29 18.88
N LEU A 12 -2.18 7.62 17.79
CA LEU A 12 -2.35 8.14 16.43
C LEU A 12 -3.83 8.28 16.06
N ILE A 13 -4.65 7.27 16.37
CA ILE A 13 -6.08 7.29 16.06
C ILE A 13 -6.80 8.39 16.83
N SER A 14 -6.44 8.59 18.11
CA SER A 14 -6.95 9.67 18.92
C SER A 14 -6.58 11.02 18.33
N TYR A 15 -5.32 11.22 17.97
CA TYR A 15 -4.84 12.44 17.34
C TYR A 15 -5.55 12.73 16.01
N LEU A 16 -5.62 11.75 15.11
CA LEU A 16 -6.30 11.91 13.82
C LEU A 16 -7.79 12.25 13.99
N SER A 17 -8.42 11.68 15.02
CA SER A 17 -9.81 11.97 15.33
C SER A 17 -9.99 13.38 15.90
N SER A 18 -9.06 13.85 16.75
CA SER A 18 -9.12 15.20 17.33
C SER A 18 -8.99 16.32 16.31
N ILE A 19 -8.21 16.10 15.24
CA ILE A 19 -8.07 17.04 14.12
C ILE A 19 -9.08 16.78 12.97
N ASN A 20 -10.07 15.93 13.20
CA ASN A 20 -11.10 15.54 12.22
C ASN A 20 -10.53 15.01 10.89
N MET A 21 -9.32 14.43 10.91
CA MET A 21 -8.67 13.87 9.75
C MET A 21 -9.33 12.54 9.35
N LYS A 22 -9.65 12.38 8.07
CA LYS A 22 -10.14 11.11 7.54
C LYS A 22 -8.99 10.11 7.38
N TYR A 23 -9.13 8.93 7.99
CA TYR A 23 -8.09 7.91 7.98
C TYR A 23 -8.60 6.52 7.63
N LEU A 24 -7.69 5.69 7.13
CA LEU A 24 -7.89 4.28 6.87
C LEU A 24 -6.58 3.56 7.22
N ILE A 25 -6.62 2.72 8.25
CA ILE A 25 -5.47 1.99 8.79
C ILE A 25 -5.73 0.51 8.66
N PHE A 26 -4.80 -0.24 8.09
CA PHE A 26 -4.90 -1.70 8.05
C PHE A 26 -4.67 -2.29 9.45
N VAL A 27 -5.61 -3.14 9.90
CA VAL A 27 -5.58 -3.74 11.24
C VAL A 27 -4.96 -5.13 11.17
N PRO A 28 -3.93 -5.43 11.98
CA PRO A 28 -3.33 -6.76 12.03
C PRO A 28 -4.32 -7.80 12.59
N GLU A 29 -4.25 -9.02 12.08
CA GLU A 29 -5.00 -10.15 12.61
C GLU A 29 -4.48 -10.56 13.99
N ASN A 30 -5.07 -10.01 15.04
CA ASN A 30 -4.86 -10.46 16.41
C ASN A 30 -5.99 -11.40 16.87
N LYS A 31 -5.87 -11.95 18.08
CA LYS A 31 -6.88 -12.87 18.66
C LYS A 31 -8.31 -12.28 18.66
N ALA A 32 -8.45 -10.99 18.95
CA ALA A 32 -9.74 -10.31 18.95
C ALA A 32 -10.32 -10.21 17.52
N MET A 33 -9.50 -9.78 16.55
CA MET A 33 -9.93 -9.68 15.14
C MET A 33 -10.30 -11.03 14.56
N LYS A 34 -9.58 -12.10 14.86
CA LYS A 34 -9.91 -13.47 14.42
C LYS A 34 -11.31 -13.92 14.87
N ARG A 35 -11.74 -13.51 16.06
CA ARG A 35 -13.09 -13.78 16.55
C ARG A 35 -14.15 -13.06 15.71
N TYR A 36 -13.95 -11.79 15.41
CA TYR A 36 -14.87 -11.02 14.57
C TYR A 36 -14.88 -11.48 13.10
N ILE A 37 -13.73 -11.87 12.56
CA ILE A 37 -13.58 -12.43 11.21
C ILE A 37 -14.44 -13.69 11.06
N LYS A 38 -14.39 -14.60 12.02
CA LYS A 38 -15.21 -15.84 11.99
C LYS A 38 -16.71 -15.56 11.93
N GLN A 39 -17.15 -14.43 12.47
CA GLN A 39 -18.55 -14.01 12.51
C GLN A 39 -18.96 -13.12 11.34
N THR A 40 -18.02 -12.85 10.39
CA THR A 40 -18.26 -11.95 9.26
C THR A 40 -18.55 -12.75 7.99
N ASN A 41 -19.77 -12.60 7.45
CA ASN A 41 -20.14 -13.24 6.19
C ASN A 41 -19.55 -12.50 4.98
N TYR A 42 -19.87 -11.21 4.81
CA TYR A 42 -19.42 -10.38 3.68
C TYR A 42 -18.77 -9.07 4.14
N LEU A 43 -19.52 -8.27 4.91
CA LEU A 43 -19.10 -7.00 5.48
C LEU A 43 -19.64 -6.88 6.90
N ARG A 44 -18.79 -6.43 7.81
CA ARG A 44 -19.16 -6.11 9.19
C ARG A 44 -18.47 -4.82 9.61
N SER A 45 -19.20 -3.95 10.30
CA SER A 45 -18.61 -2.77 10.94
C SER A 45 -19.10 -2.66 12.37
N PHE A 46 -18.21 -2.23 13.26
CA PHE A 46 -18.51 -2.03 14.70
C PHE A 46 -17.52 -1.05 15.31
N ASN A 47 -17.94 -0.45 16.42
CA ASN A 47 -17.06 0.40 17.22
C ASN A 47 -16.11 -0.45 18.06
N HIS A 48 -14.86 -0.06 18.13
CA HIS A 48 -13.81 -0.75 18.87
C HIS A 48 -12.97 0.24 19.66
N LEU A 49 -12.55 -0.15 20.86
CA LEU A 49 -11.66 0.62 21.70
C LEU A 49 -10.23 0.10 21.55
N ILE A 50 -9.30 0.97 21.24
CA ILE A 50 -7.87 0.67 21.08
C ILE A 50 -7.11 1.37 22.20
N GLY A 51 -6.01 0.80 22.62
CA GLY A 51 -5.12 1.42 23.60
C GLY A 51 -5.17 0.80 24.98
N TYR A 52 -5.99 -0.23 25.18
CA TYR A 52 -5.90 -1.04 26.39
C TYR A 52 -4.71 -2.01 26.25
N ASN A 53 -3.50 -1.49 26.49
CA ASN A 53 -2.34 -2.32 26.66
C ASN A 53 -1.85 -2.17 28.10
N LYS A 54 -1.52 -3.29 28.78
CA LYS A 54 -0.96 -3.34 30.14
C LYS A 54 0.31 -2.48 30.30
N TYR A 55 0.89 -2.06 29.19
CA TYR A 55 2.15 -1.33 29.12
C TYR A 55 1.96 0.06 28.49
N LYS A 56 1.41 1.03 29.24
CA LYS A 56 1.63 2.49 29.04
C LYS A 56 0.92 3.20 27.89
N SER A 57 -0.17 2.70 27.30
CA SER A 57 -0.98 3.58 26.43
C SER A 57 -1.81 4.53 27.30
N ARG A 58 -1.46 5.82 27.30
CA ARG A 58 -2.19 6.88 28.03
C ARG A 58 -3.55 7.22 27.40
N TRP A 59 -3.81 6.76 26.18
CA TRP A 59 -4.95 7.17 25.40
C TRP A 59 -5.77 5.97 24.90
N ILE A 60 -7.04 5.95 25.28
CA ILE A 60 -8.01 5.02 24.72
C ILE A 60 -8.67 5.71 23.54
N ALA A 61 -8.48 5.18 22.34
CA ALA A 61 -9.12 5.69 21.13
C ALA A 61 -10.32 4.83 20.75
N LYS A 62 -11.46 5.48 20.47
CA LYS A 62 -12.62 4.83 19.87
C LYS A 62 -12.52 4.95 18.35
N THR A 63 -12.57 3.83 17.66
CA THR A 63 -12.55 3.79 16.19
C THR A 63 -13.62 2.82 15.68
N LYS A 64 -14.00 2.97 14.44
CA LYS A 64 -14.81 1.99 13.74
C LYS A 64 -13.90 0.97 13.08
N ILE A 65 -14.13 -0.31 13.34
CA ILE A 65 -13.52 -1.42 12.60
C ILE A 65 -14.46 -1.84 11.49
N VAL A 66 -13.91 -2.01 10.30
CA VAL A 66 -14.61 -2.53 9.12
C VAL A 66 -13.90 -3.78 8.65
N ILE A 67 -14.63 -4.90 8.61
CA ILE A 67 -14.14 -6.19 8.12
C ILE A 67 -14.86 -6.50 6.81
N ILE A 68 -14.11 -6.76 5.76
CA ILE A 68 -14.62 -7.07 4.43
C ILE A 68 -14.02 -8.40 3.99
N ARG A 69 -14.90 -9.36 3.66
CA ARG A 69 -14.48 -10.63 3.10
C ARG A 69 -14.18 -10.47 1.61
N ASP A 70 -13.03 -10.99 1.22
CA ASP A 70 -12.57 -11.09 -0.15
C ASP A 70 -12.07 -12.50 -0.44
N LYS A 71 -11.71 -12.79 -1.66
CA LYS A 71 -11.10 -14.06 -2.07
C LYS A 71 -9.97 -13.81 -3.04
N TYR A 72 -8.92 -14.62 -2.97
CA TYR A 72 -7.86 -14.63 -3.94
C TYR A 72 -7.59 -16.05 -4.42
N PHE A 73 -7.12 -16.18 -5.65
CA PHE A 73 -6.72 -17.46 -6.19
C PHE A 73 -5.28 -17.77 -5.76
N ASN A 74 -5.09 -18.90 -5.10
CA ASN A 74 -3.76 -19.37 -4.73
C ASN A 74 -3.24 -20.28 -5.86
N GLU A 75 -2.28 -19.77 -6.64
CA GLU A 75 -1.71 -20.48 -7.79
C GLU A 75 -0.98 -21.78 -7.41
N LYS A 76 -0.35 -21.83 -6.23
CA LYS A 76 0.37 -23.02 -5.74
C LYS A 76 -0.61 -24.16 -5.40
N GLU A 77 -1.72 -23.82 -4.78
CA GLU A 77 -2.73 -24.79 -4.35
C GLU A 77 -3.89 -24.92 -5.35
N LYS A 78 -3.85 -24.14 -6.44
CA LYS A 78 -4.89 -24.10 -7.50
C LYS A 78 -6.30 -23.97 -6.95
N ARG A 79 -6.49 -23.21 -5.88
CA ARG A 79 -7.80 -23.02 -5.24
C ARG A 79 -8.02 -21.61 -4.76
N TRP A 80 -9.30 -21.22 -4.67
CA TRP A 80 -9.70 -19.94 -4.09
C TRP A 80 -9.58 -20.00 -2.56
N LYS A 81 -8.87 -19.03 -1.97
CA LYS A 81 -8.77 -18.82 -0.53
C LYS A 81 -9.56 -17.59 -0.12
N LYS A 82 -10.18 -17.67 1.05
CA LYS A 82 -10.83 -16.53 1.70
C LYS A 82 -9.77 -15.63 2.31
N PHE A 83 -9.96 -14.34 2.15
CA PHE A 83 -9.14 -13.31 2.76
C PHE A 83 -10.06 -12.26 3.40
N TYR A 84 -9.57 -11.59 4.43
CA TYR A 84 -10.34 -10.57 5.12
C TYR A 84 -9.54 -9.30 5.24
N TRP A 85 -10.10 -8.23 4.70
CA TRP A 85 -9.61 -6.88 4.91
C TRP A 85 -10.15 -6.37 6.24
N CYS A 86 -9.27 -6.00 7.16
CA CYS A 86 -9.63 -5.40 8.43
C CYS A 86 -9.08 -3.98 8.48
N PHE A 87 -9.96 -2.99 8.66
CA PHE A 87 -9.59 -1.59 8.69
C PHE A 87 -10.12 -0.89 9.93
N ALA A 88 -9.28 -0.03 10.54
CA ALA A 88 -9.71 1.01 11.45
C ALA A 88 -9.93 2.30 10.68
N THR A 89 -11.09 2.94 10.83
CA THR A 89 -11.44 4.11 10.01
C THR A 89 -12.55 4.95 10.63
N ASN A 90 -12.60 6.23 10.26
CA ASN A 90 -13.74 7.11 10.48
C ASN A 90 -14.54 7.40 9.20
N LEU A 91 -14.24 6.69 8.10
CA LEU A 91 -14.99 6.75 6.86
C LEU A 91 -16.30 5.95 6.95
N GLN A 92 -17.21 6.18 6.00
CA GLN A 92 -18.37 5.32 5.83
C GLN A 92 -17.96 3.90 5.47
N SER A 93 -18.64 2.91 6.05
CA SER A 93 -18.38 1.50 5.79
C SER A 93 -18.87 1.13 4.39
N GLY A 94 -18.05 0.38 3.64
CA GLY A 94 -18.43 -0.09 2.31
C GLY A 94 -17.27 -0.76 1.59
N PHE A 95 -17.57 -1.47 0.51
CA PHE A 95 -16.55 -2.15 -0.31
C PHE A 95 -15.56 -1.19 -0.98
N SER A 96 -15.97 0.07 -1.20
CA SER A 96 -15.09 1.11 -1.75
C SER A 96 -13.82 1.37 -0.92
N ILE A 97 -13.87 1.05 0.40
CA ILE A 97 -12.71 1.17 1.30
C ILE A 97 -11.54 0.32 0.83
N VAL A 98 -11.78 -0.91 0.38
CA VAL A 98 -10.73 -1.79 -0.14
C VAL A 98 -10.06 -1.16 -1.37
N ARG A 99 -10.85 -0.60 -2.30
CA ARG A 99 -10.30 0.07 -3.48
C ARG A 99 -9.45 1.28 -3.11
N LYS A 100 -9.90 2.09 -2.14
CA LYS A 100 -9.11 3.21 -1.62
C LYS A 100 -7.80 2.75 -0.99
N TYR A 101 -7.82 1.67 -0.22
CA TYR A 101 -6.62 1.16 0.42
C TYR A 101 -5.62 0.56 -0.57
N LYS A 102 -6.10 -0.08 -1.63
CA LYS A 102 -5.25 -0.63 -2.70
C LYS A 102 -4.42 0.45 -3.41
N GLN A 103 -4.85 1.72 -3.40
CA GLN A 103 -4.06 2.84 -3.92
C GLN A 103 -2.72 3.01 -3.18
N ARG A 104 -2.63 2.62 -1.89
CA ARG A 104 -1.37 2.64 -1.15
C ARG A 104 -0.33 1.68 -1.74
N TRP A 105 -0.75 0.54 -2.27
CA TRP A 105 0.17 -0.42 -2.89
C TRP A 105 0.78 0.10 -4.20
N GLN A 106 0.16 1.07 -4.82
CA GLN A 106 0.76 1.72 -5.98
C GLN A 106 2.08 2.39 -5.60
N ILE A 107 2.16 3.04 -4.43
CA ILE A 107 3.39 3.65 -3.92
C ILE A 107 4.52 2.60 -3.77
N GLU A 108 4.22 1.43 -3.22
CA GLU A 108 5.21 0.35 -3.08
C GLU A 108 5.66 -0.19 -4.45
N THR A 109 4.72 -0.28 -5.38
CA THR A 109 5.01 -0.68 -6.76
C THR A 109 5.89 0.35 -7.46
N ASP A 110 5.60 1.63 -7.27
CA ASP A 110 6.36 2.75 -7.85
C ASP A 110 7.80 2.76 -7.32
N PHE A 111 8.00 2.57 -6.02
CA PHE A 111 9.36 2.43 -5.46
C PHE A 111 10.09 1.22 -6.02
N ARG A 112 9.43 0.08 -6.17
CA ARG A 112 10.04 -1.10 -6.77
C ARG A 112 10.44 -0.86 -8.23
N VAL A 113 9.59 -0.23 -9.01
CA VAL A 113 9.86 0.15 -10.40
C VAL A 113 11.04 1.13 -10.47
N GLN A 114 11.07 2.12 -9.58
CA GLN A 114 12.19 3.04 -9.46
C GLN A 114 13.51 2.32 -9.16
N ASP A 115 13.49 1.34 -8.24
CA ASP A 115 14.68 0.54 -7.91
C ASP A 115 15.14 -0.33 -9.09
N GLU A 116 14.22 -0.80 -9.94
CA GLU A 116 14.55 -1.51 -11.18
C GLU A 116 15.23 -0.58 -12.21
N ALA A 117 14.84 0.70 -12.24
CA ALA A 117 15.45 1.72 -13.11
C ALA A 117 16.79 2.24 -12.58
N ARG A 118 17.05 2.06 -11.28
CA ARG A 118 18.20 2.66 -10.63
C ARG A 118 19.50 1.97 -11.03
N ILE A 119 20.41 2.73 -11.63
CA ILE A 119 21.77 2.28 -11.88
C ILE A 119 22.49 2.06 -10.55
N LYS A 120 22.97 0.84 -10.33
CA LYS A 120 23.75 0.48 -9.14
C LYS A 120 25.16 1.03 -9.28
N SER A 121 25.37 2.26 -8.84
CA SER A 121 26.70 2.89 -8.82
C SER A 121 27.49 2.42 -7.59
N LYS A 122 28.77 2.06 -7.83
CA LYS A 122 29.77 1.81 -6.79
C LYS A 122 30.44 3.11 -6.28
N SER A 123 30.09 4.24 -6.85
CA SER A 123 30.65 5.55 -6.45
C SER A 123 30.33 5.88 -5.00
N ASN A 124 31.32 6.35 -4.26
CA ASN A 124 31.14 6.88 -2.91
C ASN A 124 30.78 8.39 -2.92
N VAL A 125 30.77 9.02 -4.09
CA VAL A 125 30.42 10.43 -4.24
C VAL A 125 28.91 10.62 -4.18
N PRO A 126 28.38 11.38 -3.20
CA PRO A 126 26.93 11.53 -3.00
C PRO A 126 26.20 12.11 -4.21
N ILE A 127 26.81 13.09 -4.89
CA ILE A 127 26.23 13.75 -6.07
C ILE A 127 26.00 12.77 -7.24
N VAL A 128 26.91 11.80 -7.42
CA VAL A 128 26.78 10.77 -8.44
C VAL A 128 25.62 9.84 -8.13
N ARG A 129 25.46 9.43 -6.87
CA ARG A 129 24.32 8.61 -6.42
C ARG A 129 23.00 9.35 -6.58
N TYR A 130 22.98 10.65 -6.25
CA TYR A 130 21.81 11.48 -6.40
C TYR A 130 21.42 11.66 -7.88
N PHE A 131 22.39 11.85 -8.75
CA PHE A 131 22.16 11.90 -10.20
C PHE A 131 21.47 10.63 -10.72
N TYR A 132 21.98 9.44 -10.38
CA TYR A 132 21.35 8.18 -10.79
C TYR A 132 19.96 7.97 -10.18
N PHE A 133 19.75 8.46 -8.98
CA PHE A 133 18.43 8.46 -8.37
C PHE A 133 17.44 9.34 -9.17
N LEU A 134 17.82 10.54 -9.52
CA LEU A 134 17.00 11.44 -10.35
C LEU A 134 16.72 10.83 -11.74
N MET A 135 17.71 10.23 -12.38
CA MET A 135 17.53 9.54 -13.66
C MET A 135 16.53 8.41 -13.56
N SER A 136 16.54 7.64 -12.46
CA SER A 136 15.53 6.58 -12.25
C SER A 136 14.11 7.15 -12.12
N LEU A 137 13.94 8.31 -11.51
CA LEU A 137 12.64 8.99 -11.43
C LEU A 137 12.15 9.47 -12.81
N VAL A 138 13.04 10.02 -13.63
CA VAL A 138 12.72 10.44 -15.00
C VAL A 138 12.27 9.24 -15.84
N LEU A 139 13.01 8.13 -15.79
CA LEU A 139 12.67 6.90 -16.51
C LEU A 139 11.34 6.32 -16.05
N MET A 140 11.09 6.30 -14.74
CA MET A 140 9.80 5.85 -14.19
C MET A 140 8.66 6.77 -14.65
N GLY A 141 8.83 8.09 -14.57
CA GLY A 141 7.82 9.06 -15.03
C GLY A 141 7.50 8.92 -16.52
N SER A 142 8.53 8.75 -17.35
CA SER A 142 8.35 8.55 -18.80
C SER A 142 7.63 7.23 -19.11
N TRP A 143 7.89 6.17 -18.37
CA TRP A 143 7.13 4.93 -18.48
C TRP A 143 5.67 5.09 -18.07
N GLU A 144 5.37 5.80 -16.97
CA GLU A 144 3.99 6.05 -16.55
C GLU A 144 3.21 6.83 -17.63
N VAL A 145 3.82 7.83 -18.26
CA VAL A 145 3.22 8.54 -19.40
C VAL A 145 2.98 7.60 -20.58
N ASN A 146 3.97 6.73 -20.90
CA ASN A 146 3.79 5.74 -21.97
C ASN A 146 2.68 4.74 -21.66
N ARG A 147 2.51 4.37 -20.39
CA ARG A 147 1.48 3.42 -19.92
C ARG A 147 0.05 3.91 -20.13
N ILE A 148 -0.17 5.21 -20.23
CA ILE A 148 -1.47 5.79 -20.57
C ILE A 148 -1.91 5.32 -21.98
N LYS A 149 -0.95 5.23 -22.91
CA LYS A 149 -1.22 4.78 -24.30
C LYS A 149 -1.05 3.27 -24.47
N ASN A 150 -0.17 2.65 -23.68
CA ASN A 150 0.25 1.25 -23.78
C ASN A 150 0.21 0.58 -22.39
N PRO A 151 -0.98 0.29 -21.83
CA PRO A 151 -1.13 -0.16 -20.45
C PRO A 151 -0.47 -1.50 -20.14
N ASP A 152 -0.29 -2.35 -21.15
CA ASP A 152 0.23 -3.72 -21.00
C ASP A 152 1.76 -3.82 -21.12
N VAL A 153 2.48 -2.69 -21.28
CA VAL A 153 3.93 -2.68 -21.40
C VAL A 153 4.58 -2.63 -20.03
N PRO A 154 5.19 -3.73 -19.54
CA PRO A 154 5.90 -3.72 -18.26
C PRO A 154 7.16 -2.86 -18.35
N PHE A 155 7.60 -2.32 -17.22
CA PHE A 155 8.72 -1.38 -17.14
C PHE A 155 10.02 -1.91 -17.78
N LYS A 156 10.36 -3.17 -17.51
CA LYS A 156 11.55 -3.80 -18.12
C LYS A 156 11.52 -3.81 -19.65
N ARG A 157 10.36 -4.05 -20.25
CA ARG A 157 10.20 -4.01 -21.70
C ARG A 157 10.31 -2.59 -22.25
N TYR A 158 9.77 -1.63 -21.49
CA TYR A 158 9.90 -0.22 -21.82
C TYR A 158 11.37 0.24 -21.84
N LEU A 159 12.16 -0.09 -20.82
CA LEU A 159 13.59 0.21 -20.77
C LEU A 159 14.35 -0.39 -21.96
N LYS A 160 14.09 -1.66 -22.29
CA LYS A 160 14.70 -2.32 -23.47
C LYS A 160 14.34 -1.62 -24.78
N ASN A 161 13.12 -1.14 -24.93
CA ASN A 161 12.70 -0.41 -26.11
C ASN A 161 13.42 0.95 -26.23
N ILE A 162 13.65 1.64 -25.10
CA ILE A 162 14.45 2.86 -25.08
C ILE A 162 15.90 2.56 -25.49
N GLU A 163 16.52 1.57 -24.88
CA GLU A 163 17.90 1.16 -25.19
C GLU A 163 18.08 0.88 -26.69
N GLN A 164 17.15 0.13 -27.28
CA GLN A 164 17.19 -0.18 -28.72
C GLN A 164 17.08 1.08 -29.58
N LYS A 165 16.21 2.04 -29.22
CA LYS A 165 16.08 3.30 -29.97
C LYS A 165 17.37 4.10 -29.95
N PHE A 166 17.99 4.26 -28.78
CA PHE A 166 19.26 5.00 -28.67
C PHE A 166 20.39 4.30 -29.43
N SER A 167 20.43 2.98 -29.44
CA SER A 167 21.45 2.23 -30.18
C SER A 167 21.31 2.38 -31.70
N THR A 168 20.10 2.58 -32.24
CA THR A 168 19.86 2.81 -33.66
C THR A 168 20.07 4.24 -34.11
N GLU A 169 20.07 5.21 -33.21
CA GLU A 169 20.29 6.62 -33.54
C GLU A 169 21.79 7.01 -33.50
N ILE A 170 22.66 6.17 -32.94
CA ILE A 170 24.11 6.40 -32.82
C ILE A 170 24.91 5.72 -33.96
N THR A 171 24.25 4.88 -34.75
CA THR A 171 24.83 4.23 -35.94
C THR A 171 24.43 4.96 -37.20
#